data_a0d51e1c614055db00d7c5fb0c8688fd
#
_entry.id   a0d51e1c614055db00d7c5fb0c8688fd
#
_cell.length_a   1.000
_cell.length_b   1.000
_cell.length_c   1.000
_cell.angle_alpha   90.00
_cell.angle_beta   90.00
_cell.angle_gamma   90.00
#
_symmetry.space_group_name_H-M   'P 1'
#
loop_
_entity.id
_entity.type
_entity.pdbx_description
1 polymer ?
#
loop_
_entity_poly.entity_id
_entity_poly.type
_entity_poly.pdbx_seq_one_letter_code
_entity_poly.pdbx_strand_id
1 'polypeptide(L)'
;MKVLLIGRYKKQFPKNLLPFIIEQGEAIRKWGVEVDYFAVKGNGLLSYYTQRNSLMQKIKEFQPDLIHAHYGLSGITAVLQNKVPVVTTFHNGETLSFYGNILSSLFSLRTKFMVYVAQHIYDLAYLKRKKNYVILPCGVDLHECVITEKEIARKELGFLPDKKYILFGGAFANLRKNYPLLKEGIDLLKRDDIEVLEMKGLSRLQISKILSACDLFALPTKSEGSPQALKEAMACNCPIVATDVADIKHLLGDVEGHYICTFDPKDVAEKVEKALAFNSRTKGRERIIELGLTNDLVAKKLVEIYTQILNRK
;
A
#
# COMPACT_ATOMS: atom_id res chain seq x y z
N MET A 1 -1.38 2.41 -26.25
CA MET A 1 -0.53 3.18 -25.33
C MET A 1 0.40 2.23 -24.61
N LYS A 2 1.71 2.55 -24.58
CA LYS A 2 2.75 1.76 -23.91
C LYS A 2 3.25 2.50 -22.66
N VAL A 3 3.22 1.87 -21.52
CA VAL A 3 3.64 2.48 -20.25
C VAL A 3 4.77 1.64 -19.61
N LEU A 4 5.89 2.31 -19.27
CA LEU A 4 6.99 1.69 -18.54
C LEU A 4 6.88 2.03 -17.06
N LEU A 5 6.61 1.02 -16.23
CA LEU A 5 6.59 1.17 -14.76
C LEU A 5 8.02 1.04 -14.19
N ILE A 6 8.41 2.01 -13.37
CA ILE A 6 9.75 2.04 -12.75
C ILE A 6 9.63 2.00 -11.24
N GLY A 7 10.45 1.16 -10.60
CA GLY A 7 10.54 1.07 -9.14
C GLY A 7 11.93 0.65 -8.68
N ARG A 8 12.14 0.66 -7.36
CA ARG A 8 13.39 0.20 -6.75
C ARG A 8 13.53 -1.31 -6.87
N TYR A 9 14.71 -1.79 -7.25
CA TYR A 9 15.06 -3.21 -7.33
C TYR A 9 14.87 -3.93 -5.98
N LYS A 10 14.17 -5.05 -6.01
CA LYS A 10 13.88 -5.93 -4.87
C LYS A 10 14.00 -7.39 -5.29
N LYS A 11 15.15 -8.01 -5.05
CA LYS A 11 15.51 -9.36 -5.53
C LYS A 11 14.48 -10.44 -5.19
N GLN A 12 13.82 -10.32 -4.02
CA GLN A 12 12.88 -11.32 -3.52
C GLN A 12 11.51 -11.35 -4.20
N PHE A 13 11.22 -10.38 -5.09
CA PHE A 13 9.90 -10.28 -5.73
C PHE A 13 9.97 -10.51 -7.25
N PRO A 14 8.86 -10.92 -7.89
CA PRO A 14 8.74 -11.04 -9.34
C PRO A 14 9.15 -9.74 -10.04
N LYS A 15 9.79 -9.87 -11.22
CA LYS A 15 10.34 -8.73 -11.98
C LYS A 15 11.25 -7.80 -11.15
N ASN A 16 11.68 -8.25 -9.96
CA ASN A 16 12.48 -7.52 -8.99
C ASN A 16 11.85 -6.19 -8.52
N LEU A 17 10.53 -6.11 -8.47
CA LEU A 17 9.76 -4.96 -8.01
C LEU A 17 8.82 -5.34 -6.87
N LEU A 18 8.39 -4.34 -6.11
CA LEU A 18 7.40 -4.55 -5.05
C LEU A 18 6.07 -5.04 -5.64
N PRO A 19 5.36 -5.97 -4.96
CA PRO A 19 4.14 -6.59 -5.49
C PRO A 19 3.09 -5.61 -5.99
N PHE A 20 2.79 -4.55 -5.24
CA PHE A 20 1.77 -3.58 -5.61
C PHE A 20 2.06 -2.85 -6.94
N ILE A 21 3.35 -2.72 -7.36
CA ILE A 21 3.72 -2.13 -8.67
C ILE A 21 3.34 -3.08 -9.80
N ILE A 22 3.56 -4.38 -9.58
CA ILE A 22 3.19 -5.42 -10.55
C ILE A 22 1.67 -5.52 -10.63
N GLU A 23 0.98 -5.61 -9.50
CA GLU A 23 -0.48 -5.66 -9.40
C GLU A 23 -1.14 -4.46 -10.10
N GLN A 24 -0.61 -3.25 -9.88
CA GLN A 24 -1.07 -2.05 -10.58
C GLN A 24 -0.84 -2.14 -12.09
N GLY A 25 0.31 -2.66 -12.53
CA GLY A 25 0.59 -2.85 -13.95
C GLY A 25 -0.35 -3.86 -14.61
N GLU A 26 -0.64 -4.98 -13.94
CA GLU A 26 -1.60 -5.97 -14.44
C GLU A 26 -3.03 -5.38 -14.50
N ALA A 27 -3.42 -4.57 -13.52
CA ALA A 27 -4.71 -3.88 -13.55
C ALA A 27 -4.79 -2.86 -14.70
N ILE A 28 -3.71 -2.12 -14.98
CA ILE A 28 -3.63 -1.18 -16.10
C ILE A 28 -3.72 -1.91 -17.45
N ARG A 29 -3.14 -3.11 -17.58
CA ARG A 29 -3.24 -3.92 -18.80
C ARG A 29 -4.68 -4.28 -19.19
N LYS A 30 -5.55 -4.50 -18.20
CA LYS A 30 -6.98 -4.77 -18.44
C LYS A 30 -7.70 -3.63 -19.18
N TRP A 31 -7.12 -2.42 -19.14
CA TRP A 31 -7.60 -1.23 -19.85
C TRP A 31 -6.95 -1.02 -21.22
N GLY A 32 -6.37 -2.06 -21.81
CA GLY A 32 -5.78 -2.02 -23.15
C GLY A 32 -4.42 -1.30 -23.24
N VAL A 33 -3.73 -1.14 -22.11
CA VAL A 33 -2.39 -0.55 -22.05
C VAL A 33 -1.33 -1.65 -22.06
N GLU A 34 -0.36 -1.52 -22.94
CA GLU A 34 0.83 -2.38 -22.93
C GLU A 34 1.79 -1.89 -21.82
N VAL A 35 2.16 -2.78 -20.90
CA VAL A 35 2.97 -2.43 -19.72
C VAL A 35 4.24 -3.26 -19.70
N ASP A 36 5.38 -2.59 -19.45
CA ASP A 36 6.65 -3.25 -19.14
C ASP A 36 7.26 -2.61 -17.87
N TYR A 37 8.33 -3.20 -17.36
CA TYR A 37 8.87 -2.87 -16.05
C TYR A 37 10.37 -2.61 -16.10
N PHE A 38 10.84 -1.66 -15.27
CA PHE A 38 12.25 -1.37 -15.06
C PHE A 38 12.57 -1.24 -13.58
N ALA A 39 13.49 -2.07 -13.07
CA ALA A 39 13.92 -2.07 -11.69
C ALA A 39 15.25 -1.32 -11.54
N VAL A 40 15.26 -0.19 -10.81
CA VAL A 40 16.45 0.60 -10.53
C VAL A 40 17.36 -0.13 -9.55
N LYS A 41 18.51 -0.62 -10.01
CA LYS A 41 19.50 -1.38 -9.24
C LYS A 41 20.51 -0.46 -8.55
N GLY A 42 21.26 -1.00 -7.59
CA GLY A 42 22.37 -0.35 -6.90
C GLY A 42 22.00 0.21 -5.52
N ASN A 43 22.98 0.75 -4.80
CA ASN A 43 22.85 1.28 -3.44
C ASN A 43 23.08 2.78 -3.41
N GLY A 44 22.37 3.47 -2.50
CA GLY A 44 22.50 4.92 -2.30
C GLY A 44 21.94 5.76 -3.45
N LEU A 45 22.11 7.08 -3.33
CA LEU A 45 21.55 8.06 -4.27
C LEU A 45 22.20 8.01 -5.65
N LEU A 46 23.51 7.74 -5.73
CA LEU A 46 24.24 7.65 -7.00
C LEU A 46 23.66 6.58 -7.94
N SER A 47 23.06 5.51 -7.39
CA SER A 47 22.46 4.47 -8.21
C SER A 47 21.35 4.97 -9.13
N TYR A 48 20.63 6.02 -8.74
CA TYR A 48 19.57 6.60 -9.56
C TYR A 48 20.12 7.34 -10.80
N TYR A 49 21.35 7.87 -10.71
CA TYR A 49 22.04 8.50 -11.85
C TYR A 49 22.69 7.46 -12.77
N THR A 50 23.37 6.48 -12.21
CA THR A 50 24.12 5.48 -12.98
C THR A 50 23.21 4.57 -13.81
N GLN A 51 21.95 4.39 -13.41
CA GLN A 51 20.98 3.57 -14.14
C GLN A 51 20.37 4.28 -15.37
N ARG A 52 20.71 5.55 -15.64
CA ARG A 52 20.21 6.30 -16.79
C ARG A 52 20.45 5.58 -18.12
N ASN A 53 21.65 5.08 -18.37
CA ASN A 53 21.99 4.42 -19.64
C ASN A 53 21.20 3.10 -19.82
N SER A 54 21.05 2.30 -18.77
CA SER A 54 20.22 1.09 -18.79
C SER A 54 18.74 1.43 -19.05
N LEU A 55 18.23 2.51 -18.47
CA LEU A 55 16.89 3.00 -18.75
C LEU A 55 16.76 3.45 -20.21
N MET A 56 17.74 4.17 -20.77
CA MET A 56 17.74 4.60 -22.17
C MET A 56 17.71 3.41 -23.14
N GLN A 57 18.43 2.33 -22.82
CA GLN A 57 18.36 1.10 -23.59
C GLN A 57 16.96 0.49 -23.53
N LYS A 58 16.38 0.38 -22.32
CA LYS A 58 15.00 -0.13 -22.12
C LYS A 58 13.96 0.71 -22.87
N ILE A 59 14.11 2.03 -22.88
CA ILE A 59 13.23 2.93 -23.66
C ILE A 59 13.36 2.66 -25.16
N LYS A 60 14.57 2.43 -25.67
CA LYS A 60 14.79 2.11 -27.10
C LYS A 60 14.14 0.78 -27.49
N GLU A 61 14.20 -0.22 -26.61
CA GLU A 61 13.63 -1.56 -26.84
C GLU A 61 12.11 -1.55 -26.78
N PHE A 62 11.54 -0.98 -25.72
CA PHE A 62 10.09 -1.02 -25.47
C PHE A 62 9.32 0.10 -26.15
N GLN A 63 9.96 1.26 -26.42
CA GLN A 63 9.36 2.46 -27.00
C GLN A 63 8.10 2.93 -26.25
N PRO A 64 8.20 3.21 -24.91
CA PRO A 64 7.06 3.65 -24.13
C PRO A 64 6.59 5.05 -24.53
N ASP A 65 5.26 5.25 -24.55
CA ASP A 65 4.63 6.56 -24.68
C ASP A 65 4.76 7.39 -23.40
N LEU A 66 4.81 6.69 -22.24
CA LEU A 66 4.86 7.29 -20.91
C LEU A 66 5.66 6.40 -19.93
N ILE A 67 6.34 7.04 -18.99
CA ILE A 67 7.00 6.38 -17.85
C ILE A 67 6.24 6.73 -16.58
N HIS A 68 5.91 5.72 -15.76
CA HIS A 68 5.35 5.92 -14.44
C HIS A 68 6.31 5.39 -13.37
N ALA A 69 6.94 6.30 -12.63
CA ALA A 69 7.90 5.97 -11.57
C ALA A 69 7.21 5.89 -10.21
N HIS A 70 7.44 4.80 -9.49
CA HIS A 70 7.03 4.63 -8.10
C HIS A 70 8.17 5.01 -7.16
N TYR A 71 7.87 5.82 -6.15
CA TYR A 71 8.77 6.56 -5.27
C TYR A 71 9.51 7.72 -5.96
N GLY A 72 9.57 8.87 -5.29
CA GLY A 72 10.19 10.08 -5.80
C GLY A 72 11.65 9.90 -6.21
N LEU A 73 12.43 9.07 -5.50
CA LEU A 73 13.81 8.76 -5.87
C LEU A 73 13.93 7.97 -7.18
N SER A 74 13.03 7.03 -7.46
CA SER A 74 12.97 6.36 -8.78
C SER A 74 12.59 7.32 -9.90
N GLY A 75 11.82 8.36 -9.56
CA GLY A 75 11.51 9.48 -10.44
C GLY A 75 12.77 10.23 -10.93
N ILE A 76 13.85 10.28 -10.13
CA ILE A 76 15.13 10.87 -10.55
C ILE A 76 15.64 10.17 -11.81
N THR A 77 15.76 8.83 -11.79
CA THR A 77 16.18 8.07 -12.96
C THR A 77 15.27 8.31 -14.16
N ALA A 78 13.94 8.34 -13.91
CA ALA A 78 12.95 8.56 -14.95
C ALA A 78 13.07 9.94 -15.63
N VAL A 79 13.30 11.02 -14.89
CA VAL A 79 13.36 12.37 -15.48
C VAL A 79 14.70 12.71 -16.15
N LEU A 80 15.76 11.96 -15.86
CA LEU A 80 17.08 12.16 -16.48
C LEU A 80 17.13 11.78 -17.97
N GLN A 81 16.15 11.06 -18.50
CA GLN A 81 16.13 10.65 -19.91
C GLN A 81 15.57 11.72 -20.88
N ASN A 82 14.72 12.62 -20.44
CA ASN A 82 14.18 13.79 -21.19
C ASN A 82 13.41 13.52 -22.49
N LYS A 83 13.16 12.28 -22.88
CA LYS A 83 12.50 11.92 -24.15
C LYS A 83 11.03 11.57 -23.99
N VAL A 84 10.71 10.88 -22.89
CA VAL A 84 9.39 10.32 -22.62
C VAL A 84 8.77 11.06 -21.43
N PRO A 85 7.49 11.46 -21.46
CA PRO A 85 6.81 12.10 -20.34
C PRO A 85 6.79 11.18 -19.10
N VAL A 86 6.92 11.77 -17.92
CA VAL A 86 7.02 11.03 -16.65
C VAL A 86 5.87 11.40 -15.73
N VAL A 87 5.24 10.38 -15.16
CA VAL A 87 4.37 10.44 -13.96
C VAL A 87 5.15 9.89 -12.78
N THR A 88 5.00 10.46 -11.60
CA THR A 88 5.64 9.94 -10.38
C THR A 88 4.63 9.78 -9.27
N THR A 89 4.60 8.58 -8.66
CA THR A 89 3.82 8.30 -7.45
C THR A 89 4.71 8.39 -6.22
N PHE A 90 4.30 9.22 -5.25
CA PHE A 90 4.92 9.36 -3.93
C PHE A 90 4.22 8.45 -2.93
N HIS A 91 5.01 7.64 -2.19
CA HIS A 91 4.46 6.64 -1.26
C HIS A 91 4.62 7.04 0.22
N ASN A 92 5.76 7.12 0.80
CA ASN A 92 6.05 7.63 2.14
C ASN A 92 7.56 7.67 2.42
N GLY A 93 8.30 6.66 1.93
CA GLY A 93 9.71 6.50 2.26
C GLY A 93 10.57 7.71 1.91
N GLU A 94 10.25 8.41 0.84
CA GLU A 94 10.93 9.62 0.38
C GLU A 94 10.63 10.86 1.23
N THR A 95 9.47 10.94 1.85
CA THR A 95 9.06 12.10 2.67
C THR A 95 9.56 12.02 4.12
N LEU A 96 9.96 10.82 4.58
CA LEU A 96 10.50 10.60 5.92
C LEU A 96 11.95 11.09 6.07
N SER A 97 12.71 11.20 4.98
CA SER A 97 14.08 11.68 4.99
C SER A 97 14.12 13.11 4.44
N PHE A 98 14.72 14.05 5.19
CA PHE A 98 14.85 15.44 4.77
C PHE A 98 15.50 15.59 3.38
N TYR A 99 16.65 14.97 3.17
CA TYR A 99 17.33 14.99 1.86
C TYR A 99 16.55 14.24 0.77
N GLY A 100 15.94 13.12 1.10
CA GLY A 100 15.09 12.36 0.17
C GLY A 100 13.88 13.18 -0.29
N ASN A 101 13.25 13.91 0.62
CA ASN A 101 12.12 14.80 0.33
C ASN A 101 12.52 15.96 -0.58
N ILE A 102 13.60 16.68 -0.26
CA ILE A 102 14.11 17.79 -1.10
C ILE A 102 14.42 17.29 -2.51
N LEU A 103 15.24 16.24 -2.64
CA LEU A 103 15.63 15.70 -3.94
C LEU A 103 14.44 15.23 -4.76
N SER A 104 13.54 14.43 -4.15
CA SER A 104 12.35 13.95 -4.83
C SER A 104 11.45 15.10 -5.28
N SER A 105 11.30 16.13 -4.46
CA SER A 105 10.52 17.33 -4.79
C SER A 105 11.15 18.14 -5.94
N LEU A 106 12.46 18.35 -5.92
CA LEU A 106 13.17 19.08 -6.99
C LEU A 106 13.06 18.35 -8.34
N PHE A 107 13.33 17.04 -8.35
CA PHE A 107 13.21 16.25 -9.58
C PHE A 107 11.77 16.12 -10.08
N SER A 108 10.79 16.15 -9.16
CA SER A 108 9.38 16.14 -9.52
C SER A 108 8.94 17.34 -10.36
N LEU A 109 9.66 18.46 -10.33
CA LEU A 109 9.41 19.63 -11.21
C LEU A 109 9.50 19.28 -12.70
N ARG A 110 10.25 18.23 -13.04
CA ARG A 110 10.40 17.73 -14.42
C ARG A 110 9.38 16.66 -14.80
N THR A 111 8.56 16.17 -13.84
CA THR A 111 7.47 15.22 -14.13
C THR A 111 6.27 15.98 -14.70
N LYS A 112 5.50 15.32 -15.57
CA LYS A 112 4.28 15.90 -16.14
C LYS A 112 3.13 15.88 -15.14
N PHE A 113 3.06 14.85 -14.28
CA PHE A 113 2.00 14.67 -13.31
C PHE A 113 2.52 13.96 -12.04
N MET A 114 1.92 14.25 -10.89
CA MET A 114 2.27 13.64 -9.61
C MET A 114 1.06 12.94 -9.01
N VAL A 115 1.29 11.76 -8.46
CA VAL A 115 0.31 11.00 -7.69
C VAL A 115 0.83 10.89 -6.27
N TYR A 116 0.03 11.27 -5.29
CA TYR A 116 0.33 11.08 -3.87
C TYR A 116 -0.62 10.04 -3.31
N VAL A 117 -0.11 9.02 -2.63
CA VAL A 117 -0.95 7.94 -2.11
C VAL A 117 -1.83 8.36 -0.94
N ALA A 118 -1.57 9.52 -0.33
CA ALA A 118 -2.40 10.08 0.74
C ALA A 118 -2.16 11.59 0.87
N GLN A 119 -3.12 12.31 1.46
CA GLN A 119 -3.07 13.76 1.62
C GLN A 119 -1.84 14.20 2.42
N HIS A 120 -1.53 13.53 3.54
CA HIS A 120 -0.38 13.89 4.37
C HIS A 120 0.96 13.76 3.60
N ILE A 121 1.09 12.86 2.61
CA ILE A 121 2.28 12.76 1.76
C ILE A 121 2.43 14.01 0.88
N TYR A 122 1.33 14.52 0.34
CA TYR A 122 1.32 15.82 -0.36
C TYR A 122 1.69 16.95 0.59
N ASP A 123 1.14 16.96 1.81
CA ASP A 123 1.37 18.01 2.80
C ASP A 123 2.83 18.05 3.28
N LEU A 124 3.50 16.92 3.36
CA LEU A 124 4.90 16.76 3.71
C LEU A 124 5.86 17.06 2.55
N ALA A 125 5.41 17.10 1.29
CA ALA A 125 6.29 17.34 0.16
C ALA A 125 6.94 18.73 0.25
N TYR A 126 8.27 18.80 0.08
CA TYR A 126 9.06 20.03 0.18
C TYR A 126 8.62 21.09 -0.85
N LEU A 127 8.35 20.65 -2.09
CA LEU A 127 7.77 21.50 -3.13
C LEU A 127 6.39 20.95 -3.51
N LYS A 128 5.35 21.74 -3.27
CA LYS A 128 3.95 21.38 -3.58
C LYS A 128 3.53 21.96 -4.91
N ARG A 129 3.08 21.11 -5.82
CA ARG A 129 2.42 21.59 -7.04
C ARG A 129 0.97 21.92 -6.77
N LYS A 130 0.49 23.03 -7.31
CA LYS A 130 -0.93 23.44 -7.25
C LYS A 130 -1.76 22.86 -8.39
N LYS A 131 -1.11 22.29 -9.43
CA LYS A 131 -1.74 21.70 -10.63
C LYS A 131 -1.01 20.43 -11.03
N ASN A 132 -1.65 19.59 -11.83
CA ASN A 132 -1.12 18.33 -12.35
C ASN A 132 -0.70 17.36 -11.22
N TYR A 133 -1.57 17.21 -10.24
CA TYR A 133 -1.45 16.18 -9.20
C TYR A 133 -2.81 15.60 -8.82
N VAL A 134 -2.77 14.46 -8.14
CA VAL A 134 -3.95 13.81 -7.55
C VAL A 134 -3.54 13.09 -6.26
N ILE A 135 -4.46 13.02 -5.30
CA ILE A 135 -4.37 12.10 -4.18
C ILE A 135 -5.06 10.81 -4.62
N LEU A 136 -4.28 9.74 -4.76
CA LEU A 136 -4.79 8.45 -5.23
C LEU A 136 -4.03 7.32 -4.53
N PRO A 137 -4.61 6.71 -3.49
CA PRO A 137 -4.06 5.53 -2.83
C PRO A 137 -3.89 4.36 -3.82
N CYS A 138 -2.96 3.45 -3.52
CA CYS A 138 -2.90 2.19 -4.27
C CYS A 138 -4.19 1.40 -4.05
N GLY A 139 -4.69 0.78 -5.10
CA GLY A 139 -5.86 -0.07 -5.06
C GLY A 139 -5.62 -1.40 -4.34
N VAL A 140 -6.69 -2.12 -4.07
CA VAL A 140 -6.68 -3.50 -3.57
C VAL A 140 -7.35 -4.41 -4.60
N ASP A 141 -6.79 -5.60 -4.82
CA ASP A 141 -7.38 -6.58 -5.72
C ASP A 141 -8.44 -7.40 -4.98
N LEU A 142 -9.71 -7.12 -5.30
CA LEU A 142 -10.82 -7.83 -4.69
C LEU A 142 -10.94 -9.29 -5.14
N HIS A 143 -10.30 -9.69 -6.25
CA HIS A 143 -10.24 -11.07 -6.69
C HIS A 143 -9.24 -11.89 -5.86
N GLU A 144 -8.16 -11.27 -5.38
CA GLU A 144 -7.22 -11.91 -4.47
C GLU A 144 -7.66 -11.84 -3.00
N CYS A 145 -8.52 -10.88 -2.64
CA CYS A 145 -9.14 -10.78 -1.32
C CYS A 145 -10.42 -11.64 -1.28
N VAL A 146 -10.27 -12.94 -1.40
CA VAL A 146 -11.39 -13.90 -1.36
C VAL A 146 -11.93 -13.99 0.06
N ILE A 147 -13.23 -13.69 0.24
CA ILE A 147 -13.91 -13.89 1.53
C ILE A 147 -14.35 -15.37 1.61
N THR A 148 -13.78 -16.08 2.57
CA THR A 148 -14.18 -17.45 2.92
C THR A 148 -15.03 -17.38 4.19
N GLU A 149 -16.00 -18.23 4.32
CA GLU A 149 -16.74 -18.40 5.57
C GLU A 149 -15.76 -18.71 6.71
N LYS A 150 -15.94 -18.05 7.87
CA LYS A 150 -14.97 -18.07 8.97
C LYS A 150 -14.68 -19.47 9.47
N GLU A 151 -15.71 -20.28 9.65
CA GLU A 151 -15.58 -21.65 10.15
C GLU A 151 -14.86 -22.57 9.16
N ILE A 152 -15.09 -22.38 7.85
CA ILE A 152 -14.39 -23.10 6.79
C ILE A 152 -12.91 -22.71 6.79
N ALA A 153 -12.61 -21.40 6.80
CA ALA A 153 -11.24 -20.89 6.81
C ALA A 153 -10.46 -21.36 8.06
N ARG A 154 -11.10 -21.35 9.24
CA ARG A 154 -10.53 -21.85 10.50
C ARG A 154 -10.18 -23.34 10.43
N LYS A 155 -11.12 -24.16 9.94
CA LYS A 155 -10.92 -25.60 9.77
C LYS A 155 -9.73 -25.90 8.86
N GLU A 156 -9.61 -25.19 7.74
CA GLU A 156 -8.53 -25.37 6.77
C GLU A 156 -7.17 -24.90 7.29
N LEU A 157 -7.15 -23.93 8.21
CA LEU A 157 -5.93 -23.42 8.85
C LEU A 157 -5.58 -24.16 10.16
N GLY A 158 -6.45 -25.07 10.63
CA GLY A 158 -6.27 -25.77 11.91
C GLY A 158 -6.42 -24.86 13.12
N PHE A 159 -7.20 -23.78 13.02
CA PHE A 159 -7.46 -22.86 14.13
C PHE A 159 -8.40 -23.51 15.16
N LEU A 160 -8.07 -23.35 16.43
CA LEU A 160 -8.86 -23.89 17.52
C LEU A 160 -10.15 -23.08 17.74
N PRO A 161 -11.30 -23.72 17.97
CA PRO A 161 -12.59 -23.02 18.09
C PRO A 161 -12.69 -22.13 19.32
N ASP A 162 -12.00 -22.46 20.40
CA ASP A 162 -11.96 -21.73 21.68
C ASP A 162 -10.94 -20.60 21.73
N LYS A 163 -10.13 -20.44 20.67
CA LYS A 163 -9.14 -19.36 20.55
C LYS A 163 -9.67 -18.16 19.76
N LYS A 164 -9.17 -16.98 20.11
CA LYS A 164 -9.32 -15.72 19.36
C LYS A 164 -8.02 -15.39 18.63
N TYR A 165 -8.11 -15.26 17.31
CA TYR A 165 -6.95 -15.01 16.46
C TYR A 165 -6.88 -13.56 16.00
N ILE A 166 -5.77 -12.90 16.26
CA ILE A 166 -5.47 -11.53 15.84
C ILE A 166 -4.37 -11.58 14.79
N LEU A 167 -4.62 -11.09 13.58
CA LEU A 167 -3.56 -10.93 12.58
C LEU A 167 -2.92 -9.56 12.75
N PHE A 168 -1.63 -9.54 13.14
CA PHE A 168 -0.83 -8.32 13.20
C PHE A 168 -0.34 -7.91 11.80
N GLY A 169 -0.59 -6.66 11.40
CA GLY A 169 -0.37 -6.13 10.05
C GLY A 169 1.10 -5.89 9.66
N GLY A 170 1.99 -6.80 10.01
CA GLY A 170 3.41 -6.73 9.65
C GLY A 170 4.26 -7.79 10.35
N ALA A 171 5.59 -7.67 10.19
CA ALA A 171 6.54 -8.50 10.93
C ALA A 171 6.71 -7.98 12.37
N PHE A 172 6.75 -8.85 13.37
CA PHE A 172 6.96 -8.47 14.78
C PHE A 172 8.24 -7.67 14.97
N ALA A 173 9.29 -8.02 14.25
CA ALA A 173 10.58 -7.31 14.30
C ALA A 173 10.56 -5.91 13.63
N ASN A 174 9.48 -5.53 12.95
CA ASN A 174 9.38 -4.21 12.32
C ASN A 174 8.94 -3.15 13.34
N LEU A 175 9.91 -2.41 13.88
CA LEU A 175 9.70 -1.40 14.92
C LEU A 175 8.68 -0.31 14.52
N ARG A 176 8.54 -0.01 13.23
CA ARG A 176 7.56 0.95 12.72
C ARG A 176 6.13 0.42 12.89
N LYS A 177 5.92 -0.89 12.73
CA LYS A 177 4.61 -1.54 12.91
C LYS A 177 4.17 -1.67 14.35
N ASN A 178 5.14 -1.54 15.30
CA ASN A 178 4.89 -1.36 16.73
C ASN A 178 4.16 -2.54 17.43
N TYR A 179 4.62 -3.76 17.17
CA TYR A 179 4.09 -4.95 17.84
C TYR A 179 4.12 -4.86 19.38
N PRO A 180 5.16 -4.25 20.05
CA PRO A 180 5.17 -4.11 21.51
C PRO A 180 3.91 -3.44 22.05
N LEU A 181 3.39 -2.38 21.40
CA LEU A 181 2.17 -1.70 21.84
C LEU A 181 0.94 -2.65 21.82
N LEU A 182 0.79 -3.46 20.77
CA LEU A 182 -0.29 -4.45 20.71
C LEU A 182 -0.14 -5.48 21.82
N LYS A 183 1.09 -5.98 22.02
CA LYS A 183 1.38 -6.99 23.05
C LYS A 183 1.05 -6.48 24.45
N GLU A 184 1.50 -5.27 24.80
CA GLU A 184 1.20 -4.62 26.09
C GLU A 184 -0.32 -4.47 26.29
N GLY A 185 -1.06 -4.05 25.23
CA GLY A 185 -2.51 -3.96 25.28
C GLY A 185 -3.18 -5.31 25.54
N ILE A 186 -2.75 -6.38 24.86
CA ILE A 186 -3.30 -7.73 25.04
C ILE A 186 -2.96 -8.27 26.45
N ASP A 187 -1.74 -8.06 26.93
CA ASP A 187 -1.31 -8.51 28.26
C ASP A 187 -2.20 -7.89 29.39
N LEU A 188 -2.71 -6.67 29.20
CA LEU A 188 -3.65 -6.01 30.12
C LEU A 188 -5.01 -6.71 30.20
N LEU A 189 -5.45 -7.41 29.15
CA LEU A 189 -6.73 -8.13 29.11
C LEU A 189 -6.70 -9.38 30.00
N LYS A 190 -5.52 -9.89 30.36
CA LYS A 190 -5.34 -11.13 31.17
C LYS A 190 -6.11 -12.32 30.61
N ARG A 191 -6.11 -12.47 29.28
CA ARG A 191 -6.79 -13.55 28.54
C ARG A 191 -5.74 -14.50 27.97
N ASP A 192 -5.98 -15.80 28.10
CA ASP A 192 -5.14 -16.90 27.59
C ASP A 192 -5.66 -17.51 26.29
N ASP A 193 -6.86 -17.06 25.86
CA ASP A 193 -7.50 -17.51 24.61
C ASP A 193 -7.07 -16.70 23.37
N ILE A 194 -6.26 -15.65 23.52
CA ILE A 194 -5.84 -14.79 22.41
C ILE A 194 -4.51 -15.28 21.82
N GLU A 195 -4.51 -15.48 20.49
CA GLU A 195 -3.32 -15.82 19.71
C GLU A 195 -3.04 -14.77 18.65
N VAL A 196 -1.79 -14.26 18.59
CA VAL A 196 -1.40 -13.23 17.62
C VAL A 196 -0.54 -13.84 16.52
N LEU A 197 -0.96 -13.65 15.27
CA LEU A 197 -0.28 -14.15 14.08
C LEU A 197 0.51 -13.03 13.41
N GLU A 198 1.72 -13.33 12.93
CA GLU A 198 2.59 -12.41 12.21
C GLU A 198 2.28 -12.41 10.71
N MET A 199 2.07 -11.22 10.13
CA MET A 199 1.90 -11.09 8.68
C MET A 199 3.27 -10.94 7.99
N LYS A 200 3.99 -12.05 7.85
CA LYS A 200 5.33 -12.09 7.26
C LYS A 200 5.50 -13.28 6.32
N GLY A 201 6.01 -13.03 5.11
CA GLY A 201 6.32 -14.10 4.16
C GLY A 201 5.11 -14.81 3.56
N LEU A 202 3.91 -14.27 3.74
CA LEU A 202 2.65 -14.84 3.26
C LEU A 202 2.32 -14.33 1.85
N SER A 203 1.74 -15.19 1.03
CA SER A 203 1.13 -14.80 -0.24
C SER A 203 -0.21 -14.08 -0.02
N ARG A 204 -0.73 -13.37 -1.03
CA ARG A 204 -2.03 -12.69 -0.96
C ARG A 204 -3.17 -13.64 -0.59
N LEU A 205 -3.21 -14.81 -1.21
CA LEU A 205 -4.23 -15.83 -0.92
C LEU A 205 -4.14 -16.35 0.53
N GLN A 206 -2.93 -16.54 1.06
CA GLN A 206 -2.76 -16.92 2.47
C GLN A 206 -3.22 -15.82 3.41
N ILE A 207 -2.88 -14.55 3.12
CA ILE A 207 -3.34 -13.39 3.89
C ILE A 207 -4.86 -13.31 3.89
N SER A 208 -5.49 -13.42 2.73
CA SER A 208 -6.94 -13.38 2.57
C SER A 208 -7.63 -14.49 3.37
N LYS A 209 -7.09 -15.71 3.33
CA LYS A 209 -7.60 -16.83 4.09
C LYS A 209 -7.48 -16.63 5.61
N ILE A 210 -6.32 -16.14 6.07
CA ILE A 210 -6.11 -15.83 7.49
C ILE A 210 -7.04 -14.69 7.94
N LEU A 211 -7.20 -13.64 7.14
CA LEU A 211 -8.14 -12.55 7.42
C LEU A 211 -9.60 -13.02 7.52
N SER A 212 -9.96 -14.02 6.70
CA SER A 212 -11.29 -14.66 6.78
C SER A 212 -11.46 -15.47 8.07
N ALA A 213 -10.41 -16.10 8.58
CA ALA A 213 -10.41 -16.93 9.78
C ALA A 213 -10.27 -16.13 11.10
N CYS A 214 -9.53 -15.01 11.06
CA CYS A 214 -9.24 -14.19 12.23
C CYS A 214 -10.49 -13.47 12.79
N ASP A 215 -10.41 -13.15 14.09
CA ASP A 215 -11.39 -12.31 14.78
C ASP A 215 -11.08 -10.84 14.60
N LEU A 216 -9.80 -10.48 14.41
CA LEU A 216 -9.32 -9.12 14.39
C LEU A 216 -8.06 -8.98 13.53
N PHE A 217 -7.97 -7.89 12.78
CA PHE A 217 -6.73 -7.37 12.20
C PHE A 217 -6.24 -6.18 13.03
N ALA A 218 -4.96 -6.20 13.46
CA ALA A 218 -4.39 -5.13 14.28
C ALA A 218 -3.23 -4.43 13.56
N LEU A 219 -3.28 -3.09 13.51
CA LEU A 219 -2.25 -2.25 12.90
C LEU A 219 -1.89 -1.04 13.79
N PRO A 220 -1.20 -1.23 14.95
CA PRO A 220 -0.82 -0.15 15.87
C PRO A 220 0.45 0.59 15.40
N THR A 221 0.51 0.90 14.11
CA THR A 221 1.71 1.42 13.43
C THR A 221 2.01 2.88 13.80
N LYS A 222 3.30 3.24 13.78
CA LYS A 222 3.77 4.62 14.05
C LYS A 222 3.74 5.51 12.80
N SER A 223 3.76 4.92 11.61
CA SER A 223 3.78 5.68 10.35
C SER A 223 3.44 4.79 9.17
N GLU A 224 2.64 5.31 8.24
CA GLU A 224 2.26 4.68 6.97
C GLU A 224 2.23 5.72 5.83
N GLY A 225 2.14 5.23 4.60
CA GLY A 225 1.75 6.06 3.45
C GLY A 225 0.23 5.99 3.25
N SER A 226 -0.22 4.84 2.75
CA SER A 226 -1.61 4.37 2.69
C SER A 226 -1.54 2.85 2.81
N PRO A 227 -1.82 2.28 4.01
CA PRO A 227 -1.41 0.91 4.32
C PRO A 227 -2.18 -0.14 3.53
N GLN A 228 -1.46 -0.90 2.70
CA GLN A 228 -2.06 -1.91 1.85
C GLN A 228 -2.70 -3.03 2.68
N ALA A 229 -2.01 -3.50 3.73
CA ALA A 229 -2.52 -4.55 4.62
C ALA A 229 -3.84 -4.18 5.30
N LEU A 230 -4.06 -2.90 5.65
CA LEU A 230 -5.33 -2.41 6.19
C LEU A 230 -6.44 -2.54 5.15
N LYS A 231 -6.19 -2.10 3.91
CA LYS A 231 -7.17 -2.19 2.83
C LYS A 231 -7.50 -3.64 2.46
N GLU A 232 -6.54 -4.54 2.57
CA GLU A 232 -6.76 -5.99 2.42
C GLU A 232 -7.65 -6.54 3.54
N ALA A 233 -7.43 -6.11 4.80
CA ALA A 233 -8.27 -6.49 5.92
C ALA A 233 -9.71 -5.96 5.75
N MET A 234 -9.88 -4.71 5.30
CA MET A 234 -11.18 -4.14 4.93
C MET A 234 -11.84 -4.95 3.81
N ALA A 235 -11.10 -5.28 2.74
CA ALA A 235 -11.60 -6.05 1.60
C ALA A 235 -12.03 -7.48 1.98
N CYS A 236 -11.47 -8.03 3.06
CA CYS A 236 -11.88 -9.31 3.65
C CYS A 236 -12.95 -9.16 4.74
N ASN A 237 -13.51 -7.96 4.95
CA ASN A 237 -14.50 -7.66 5.98
C ASN A 237 -14.05 -8.06 7.41
N CYS A 238 -12.73 -8.04 7.68
CA CYS A 238 -12.19 -8.34 8.99
C CYS A 238 -12.39 -7.15 9.95
N PRO A 239 -12.80 -7.33 11.21
CA PRO A 239 -12.74 -6.28 12.22
C PRO A 239 -11.33 -5.72 12.35
N ILE A 240 -11.20 -4.40 12.64
CA ILE A 240 -9.90 -3.73 12.61
C ILE A 240 -9.71 -2.87 13.87
N VAL A 241 -8.50 -2.96 14.46
CA VAL A 241 -7.98 -1.98 15.42
C VAL A 241 -6.71 -1.39 14.85
N ALA A 242 -6.65 -0.06 14.73
CA ALA A 242 -5.48 0.62 14.17
C ALA A 242 -5.25 1.98 14.82
N THR A 243 -4.01 2.46 14.82
CA THR A 243 -3.66 3.82 15.27
C THR A 243 -4.07 4.87 14.23
N ASP A 244 -4.38 6.09 14.69
CA ASP A 244 -4.74 7.23 13.83
C ASP A 244 -3.47 7.84 13.21
N VAL A 245 -2.94 7.19 12.17
CA VAL A 245 -1.80 7.69 11.39
C VAL A 245 -2.11 7.65 9.91
N ALA A 246 -1.48 8.53 9.14
CA ALA A 246 -1.66 8.63 7.70
C ALA A 246 -3.13 8.87 7.30
N ASP A 247 -3.67 8.01 6.42
CA ASP A 247 -5.05 8.05 5.96
C ASP A 247 -5.96 7.00 6.64
N ILE A 248 -5.48 6.32 7.69
CA ILE A 248 -6.17 5.18 8.32
C ILE A 248 -7.58 5.56 8.77
N LYS A 249 -7.74 6.65 9.50
CA LYS A 249 -9.05 7.10 9.96
C LYS A 249 -10.01 7.40 8.80
N HIS A 250 -9.53 8.02 7.74
CA HIS A 250 -10.31 8.27 6.52
C HIS A 250 -10.73 6.97 5.82
N LEU A 251 -9.81 6.00 5.71
CA LEU A 251 -10.10 4.70 5.11
C LEU A 251 -11.16 3.94 5.90
N LEU A 252 -10.99 3.83 7.21
CA LEU A 252 -11.91 3.08 8.07
C LEU A 252 -13.30 3.72 8.14
N GLY A 253 -13.38 5.07 8.16
CA GLY A 253 -14.64 5.80 8.31
C GLY A 253 -15.41 5.35 9.55
N ASP A 254 -16.73 5.36 9.44
CA ASP A 254 -17.66 4.95 10.52
C ASP A 254 -18.14 3.50 10.35
N VAL A 255 -17.32 2.63 9.71
CA VAL A 255 -17.70 1.22 9.52
C VAL A 255 -17.68 0.51 10.87
N GLU A 256 -18.81 -0.08 11.23
CA GLU A 256 -18.98 -0.83 12.47
C GLU A 256 -17.99 -2.02 12.52
N GLY A 257 -17.35 -2.22 13.68
CA GLY A 257 -16.28 -3.23 13.85
C GLY A 257 -14.88 -2.72 13.49
N HIS A 258 -14.76 -1.44 13.07
CA HIS A 258 -13.47 -0.77 12.89
C HIS A 258 -13.25 0.24 14.02
N TYR A 259 -12.09 0.18 14.67
CA TYR A 259 -11.77 1.01 15.83
C TYR A 259 -10.43 1.70 15.66
N ILE A 260 -10.40 2.99 15.96
CA ILE A 260 -9.16 3.76 16.09
C ILE A 260 -8.70 3.71 17.54
N CYS A 261 -7.42 3.44 17.75
CA CYS A 261 -6.77 3.50 19.06
C CYS A 261 -5.65 4.53 19.10
N THR A 262 -5.31 4.96 20.29
CA THR A 262 -4.15 5.79 20.59
C THR A 262 -2.90 4.93 20.78
N PHE A 263 -1.76 5.57 21.15
CA PHE A 263 -0.54 4.86 21.53
C PHE A 263 -0.50 4.48 23.03
N ASP A 264 -1.65 4.54 23.73
CA ASP A 264 -1.80 4.04 25.11
C ASP A 264 -2.19 2.56 25.07
N PRO A 265 -1.42 1.65 25.73
CA PRO A 265 -1.76 0.24 25.81
C PRO A 265 -3.15 -0.04 26.41
N LYS A 266 -3.65 0.82 27.31
CA LYS A 266 -5.00 0.68 27.89
C LYS A 266 -6.09 0.92 26.86
N ASP A 267 -5.92 1.93 26.01
CA ASP A 267 -6.86 2.20 24.92
C ASP A 267 -6.80 1.09 23.85
N VAL A 268 -5.59 0.58 23.55
CA VAL A 268 -5.44 -0.58 22.66
C VAL A 268 -6.20 -1.79 23.23
N ALA A 269 -6.05 -2.09 24.52
CA ALA A 269 -6.77 -3.16 25.20
C ALA A 269 -8.29 -3.00 25.07
N GLU A 270 -8.81 -1.80 25.36
CA GLU A 270 -10.25 -1.48 25.24
C GLU A 270 -10.75 -1.71 23.81
N LYS A 271 -10.03 -1.23 22.79
CA LYS A 271 -10.44 -1.37 21.38
C LYS A 271 -10.34 -2.81 20.89
N VAL A 272 -9.30 -3.55 21.32
CA VAL A 272 -9.16 -4.99 21.03
C VAL A 272 -10.33 -5.76 21.62
N GLU A 273 -10.70 -5.51 22.89
CA GLU A 273 -11.83 -6.19 23.52
C GLU A 273 -13.15 -5.89 22.81
N LYS A 274 -13.42 -4.63 22.48
CA LYS A 274 -14.59 -4.24 21.68
C LYS A 274 -14.63 -4.94 20.33
N ALA A 275 -13.49 -5.03 19.61
CA ALA A 275 -13.41 -5.68 18.32
C ALA A 275 -13.64 -7.20 18.43
N LEU A 276 -13.11 -7.86 19.47
CA LEU A 276 -13.34 -9.27 19.72
C LEU A 276 -14.78 -9.59 20.13
N ALA A 277 -15.45 -8.65 20.85
CA ALA A 277 -16.86 -8.76 21.22
C ALA A 277 -17.83 -8.49 20.05
N PHE A 278 -17.40 -7.80 19.00
CA PHE A 278 -18.20 -7.52 17.81
C PHE A 278 -18.70 -8.79 17.12
N ASN A 279 -17.94 -9.86 17.16
CA ASN A 279 -18.26 -11.23 16.73
C ASN A 279 -19.01 -11.33 15.40
N SER A 280 -18.76 -10.42 14.46
CA SER A 280 -19.37 -10.35 13.14
C SER A 280 -18.34 -9.97 12.08
N ARG A 281 -18.74 -9.91 10.82
CA ARG A 281 -17.94 -9.34 9.74
C ARG A 281 -18.39 -7.91 9.47
N THR A 282 -17.42 -7.08 9.09
CA THR A 282 -17.65 -5.65 8.81
C THR A 282 -18.10 -5.43 7.38
N LYS A 283 -18.46 -4.18 7.06
CA LYS A 283 -18.71 -3.72 5.68
C LYS A 283 -17.49 -3.03 5.05
N GLY A 284 -16.29 -3.42 5.47
CA GLY A 284 -15.05 -2.83 4.99
C GLY A 284 -14.86 -2.94 3.47
N ARG A 285 -15.31 -4.04 2.86
CA ARG A 285 -15.25 -4.23 1.39
C ARG A 285 -16.13 -3.23 0.64
N GLU A 286 -17.33 -2.99 1.13
CA GLU A 286 -18.24 -1.97 0.57
C GLU A 286 -17.56 -0.59 0.65
N ARG A 287 -16.94 -0.28 1.79
CA ARG A 287 -16.21 0.97 1.98
C ARG A 287 -15.04 1.14 1.01
N ILE A 288 -14.27 0.08 0.71
CA ILE A 288 -13.20 0.12 -0.32
C ILE A 288 -13.78 0.44 -1.70
N ILE A 289 -14.94 -0.11 -2.05
CA ILE A 289 -15.62 0.16 -3.32
C ILE A 289 -16.12 1.60 -3.38
N GLU A 290 -16.78 2.10 -2.32
CA GLU A 290 -17.25 3.48 -2.20
C GLU A 290 -16.13 4.51 -2.34
N LEU A 291 -14.96 4.23 -1.76
CA LEU A 291 -13.78 5.07 -1.86
C LEU A 291 -13.11 5.00 -3.24
N GLY A 292 -13.56 4.12 -4.14
CA GLY A 292 -12.94 3.91 -5.45
C GLY A 292 -11.56 3.27 -5.39
N LEU A 293 -11.27 2.49 -4.35
CA LEU A 293 -9.95 1.92 -4.06
C LEU A 293 -9.80 0.45 -4.50
N THR A 294 -10.61 -0.04 -5.43
CA THR A 294 -10.33 -1.30 -6.11
C THR A 294 -9.19 -1.10 -7.13
N ASN A 295 -8.41 -2.15 -7.39
CA ASN A 295 -7.35 -2.08 -8.41
C ASN A 295 -7.87 -1.62 -9.77
N ASP A 296 -9.06 -2.06 -10.18
CA ASP A 296 -9.65 -1.69 -11.47
C ASP A 296 -10.01 -0.19 -11.54
N LEU A 297 -10.60 0.38 -10.48
CA LEU A 297 -10.96 1.81 -10.43
C LEU A 297 -9.73 2.71 -10.36
N VAL A 298 -8.72 2.31 -9.58
CA VAL A 298 -7.43 3.03 -9.50
C VAL A 298 -6.71 2.96 -10.85
N ALA A 299 -6.68 1.80 -11.51
CA ALA A 299 -6.09 1.63 -12.84
C ALA A 299 -6.81 2.49 -13.88
N LYS A 300 -8.15 2.50 -13.88
CA LYS A 300 -8.96 3.38 -14.75
C LYS A 300 -8.54 4.84 -14.59
N LYS A 301 -8.46 5.32 -13.34
CA LYS A 301 -8.06 6.69 -13.04
C LYS A 301 -6.65 7.03 -13.54
N LEU A 302 -5.71 6.10 -13.40
CA LEU A 302 -4.35 6.28 -13.92
C LEU A 302 -4.33 6.32 -15.45
N VAL A 303 -5.09 5.47 -16.14
CA VAL A 303 -5.19 5.47 -17.60
C VAL A 303 -5.79 6.77 -18.12
N GLU A 304 -6.81 7.33 -17.44
CA GLU A 304 -7.36 8.65 -17.75
C GLU A 304 -6.28 9.74 -17.62
N ILE A 305 -5.47 9.72 -16.56
CA ILE A 305 -4.36 10.68 -16.37
C ILE A 305 -3.31 10.54 -17.47
N TYR A 306 -2.93 9.30 -17.82
CA TYR A 306 -1.96 9.06 -18.90
C TYR A 306 -2.46 9.61 -20.25
N THR A 307 -3.72 9.34 -20.56
CA THR A 307 -4.36 9.82 -21.79
C THR A 307 -4.39 11.35 -21.85
N GLN A 308 -4.73 12.01 -20.72
CA GLN A 308 -4.70 13.47 -20.63
C GLN A 308 -3.29 14.06 -20.85
N ILE A 309 -2.25 13.40 -20.35
CA ILE A 309 -0.85 13.85 -20.51
C ILE A 309 -0.43 13.74 -21.97
N LEU A 310 -0.78 12.63 -22.64
CA LEU A 310 -0.39 12.36 -24.02
C LEU A 310 -1.16 13.24 -25.02
N ASN A 311 -2.41 13.61 -24.72
CA ASN A 311 -3.24 14.48 -25.56
C ASN A 311 -2.91 15.98 -25.41
N ARG A 312 -2.10 16.39 -24.42
CA ARG A 312 -1.65 17.77 -24.21
C ARG A 312 -0.36 18.11 -25.00
N LYS A 313 -0.15 17.47 -26.15
CA LYS A 313 0.98 17.78 -27.05
C LYS A 313 0.80 19.12 -27.73
#